data_65ebb265b8814c615ad9f5aa7b39b20c
#
_entry.id   65ebb265b8814c615ad9f5aa7b39b20c
#
_cell.length_a   1.000
_cell.length_b   1.000
_cell.length_c   1.000
_cell.angle_alpha   90.00
_cell.angle_beta   90.00
_cell.angle_gamma   90.00
#
_symmetry.space_group_name_H-M   'P 1'
#
loop_
_entity.id
_entity.type
_entity.pdbx_description
1 polymer ?
#
loop_
_entity_poly.entity_id
_entity_poly.type
_entity_poly.pdbx_seq_one_letter_code
_entity_poly.pdbx_strand_id
1 'polypeptide(L)'
;MKKIYYILIILPLLFLSCGKDNDTSSESGILSQGGDEQSLNPQNALDRYIEKTLSKPYNIDIVYRFLEREIYRSYTFAPTQYEKAVEFVNVFNYLFIEPYIRVTSQQFMKEHSFNSVVLIGEPAFNPSGVKITGFANAGIKIHLLEVNNMEPNNIYYLNDNILATLYHENAHTWHQAKLFSTEYERISATDYKRDNWITAWDRNTSNFLPAGFITAYSSYNSNEDFVELLARYIVYYNATLDCGCATTDTSLDTNGDGFNDALYTAWKAKFTNYGSLYDGEWNYYESSKVWEEELKRADSKIRPTETYTGKQKIEQKLAILKKYLTDEWHINLDELRAEIRSRYPYVVGSDFEGNPVPRKDFSVLTDD
;
A
#
# COMPACT_ATOMS: atom_id res chain seq x y z
N MET A 1 -23.12 44.86 48.36
CA MET A 1 -22.03 44.68 47.40
C MET A 1 -20.99 43.74 48.04
N LYS A 2 -21.01 42.45 47.67
CA LYS A 2 -20.04 41.43 48.13
C LYS A 2 -18.96 41.29 47.08
N LYS A 3 -17.71 41.61 47.40
CA LYS A 3 -16.53 41.39 46.55
C LYS A 3 -16.11 39.96 46.67
N ILE A 4 -16.12 39.21 45.53
CA ILE A 4 -15.58 37.85 45.41
C ILE A 4 -14.13 37.98 44.99
N TYR A 5 -13.21 37.51 45.84
CA TYR A 5 -11.78 37.40 45.52
C TYR A 5 -11.54 36.03 44.90
N TYR A 6 -11.03 36.01 43.65
CA TYR A 6 -10.48 34.80 43.03
C TYR A 6 -9.05 34.61 43.55
N ILE A 7 -8.84 33.53 44.28
CA ILE A 7 -7.51 33.08 44.66
C ILE A 7 -6.99 32.21 43.49
N LEU A 8 -5.94 32.71 42.82
CA LEU A 8 -5.19 31.99 41.81
C LEU A 8 -4.21 31.04 42.50
N ILE A 9 -4.52 29.75 42.55
CA ILE A 9 -3.59 28.75 43.07
C ILE A 9 -2.60 28.44 41.93
N ILE A 10 -1.38 28.96 42.05
CA ILE A 10 -0.25 28.59 41.22
C ILE A 10 0.31 27.29 41.78
N LEU A 11 0.08 26.19 41.06
CA LEU A 11 0.69 24.89 41.36
C LEU A 11 2.12 24.89 40.82
N PRO A 12 3.16 24.69 41.64
CA PRO A 12 4.52 24.61 41.15
C PRO A 12 4.69 23.27 40.44
N LEU A 13 5.02 23.33 39.12
CA LEU A 13 5.52 22.21 38.36
C LEU A 13 6.89 21.81 38.95
N LEU A 14 6.92 20.77 39.74
CA LEU A 14 8.14 20.07 40.09
C LEU A 14 8.68 19.38 38.85
N PHE A 15 9.70 19.97 38.23
CA PHE A 15 10.56 19.25 37.30
C PHE A 15 11.35 18.20 38.09
N LEU A 16 10.87 16.97 38.07
CA LEU A 16 11.68 15.83 38.43
C LEU A 16 12.74 15.68 37.33
N SER A 17 13.94 16.14 37.66
CA SER A 17 15.14 15.85 36.93
C SER A 17 15.27 14.32 36.79
N CYS A 18 15.14 13.81 35.59
CA CYS A 18 15.48 12.44 35.26
C CYS A 18 16.99 12.30 35.47
N GLY A 19 17.37 11.40 36.38
CA GLY A 19 18.77 11.08 36.63
C GLY A 19 19.44 10.63 35.32
N LYS A 20 20.71 10.92 35.19
CA LYS A 20 21.57 10.36 34.16
C LYS A 20 21.59 8.85 34.34
N ASP A 21 20.74 8.15 33.58
CA ASP A 21 21.00 6.78 33.28
C ASP A 21 22.20 6.76 32.32
N ASN A 22 23.21 6.03 32.70
CA ASN A 22 24.36 5.79 31.83
C ASN A 22 23.85 5.24 30.52
N ASP A 23 24.12 5.97 29.45
CA ASP A 23 23.98 5.51 28.08
C ASP A 23 24.76 4.20 27.92
N THR A 24 24.10 3.09 28.18
CA THR A 24 24.37 1.91 27.38
C THR A 24 23.80 2.24 26.02
N SER A 25 24.69 2.51 25.07
CA SER A 25 24.38 2.68 23.67
C SER A 25 23.36 1.62 23.28
N SER A 26 22.11 2.03 23.16
CA SER A 26 21.11 1.19 22.53
C SER A 26 21.55 1.05 21.09
N GLU A 27 22.18 -0.05 20.76
CA GLU A 27 22.27 -0.49 19.37
C GLU A 27 20.84 -0.73 18.91
N SER A 28 20.28 0.31 18.29
CA SER A 28 18.87 0.42 17.91
C SER A 28 18.65 -0.41 16.68
N GLY A 29 18.87 -1.43 16.38
CA GLY A 29 18.56 -2.09 15.12
C GLY A 29 17.86 -3.41 15.27
N ILE A 30 18.02 -4.07 16.38
CA ILE A 30 17.65 -5.48 16.44
C ILE A 30 16.76 -5.80 17.63
N LEU A 31 16.31 -4.77 18.34
CA LEU A 31 15.40 -4.92 19.47
C LEU A 31 14.10 -5.64 19.08
N SER A 32 13.71 -5.52 17.83
CA SER A 32 12.53 -6.19 17.28
C SER A 32 12.73 -7.69 17.12
N GLN A 33 13.95 -8.14 16.83
CA GLN A 33 14.23 -9.54 16.47
C GLN A 33 14.60 -10.43 17.66
N GLY A 34 14.53 -9.93 18.85
CA GLY A 34 14.86 -10.74 20.00
C GLY A 34 15.03 -9.96 21.30
N GLY A 35 15.07 -8.65 21.23
CA GLY A 35 15.16 -7.81 22.41
C GLY A 35 16.18 -8.28 23.42
N ASP A 36 15.76 -8.32 24.66
CA ASP A 36 16.62 -8.76 25.79
C ASP A 36 16.98 -10.26 25.76
N GLU A 37 16.38 -11.02 24.84
CA GLU A 37 16.70 -12.43 24.60
C GLU A 37 17.84 -12.63 23.58
N GLN A 38 18.50 -11.57 23.12
CA GLN A 38 19.59 -11.69 22.14
C GLN A 38 20.69 -12.66 22.55
N SER A 39 20.96 -12.79 23.85
CA SER A 39 21.90 -13.77 24.37
C SER A 39 21.40 -15.23 24.26
N LEU A 40 20.07 -15.40 24.22
CA LEU A 40 19.40 -16.70 24.12
C LEU A 40 19.00 -17.04 22.69
N ASN A 41 18.93 -16.05 21.81
CA ASN A 41 18.52 -16.19 20.42
C ASN A 41 19.47 -15.41 19.48
N PRO A 42 20.64 -15.97 19.17
CA PRO A 42 21.65 -15.29 18.35
C PRO A 42 21.09 -14.98 16.95
N GLN A 43 21.63 -13.91 16.35
CA GLN A 43 21.31 -13.52 14.99
C GLN A 43 21.52 -14.66 13.99
N ASN A 44 20.50 -14.94 13.20
CA ASN A 44 20.60 -15.86 12.07
C ASN A 44 20.99 -15.15 10.76
N ALA A 45 20.98 -15.87 9.65
CA ALA A 45 21.33 -15.31 8.35
C ALA A 45 20.36 -14.19 7.90
N LEU A 46 19.06 -14.38 8.16
CA LEU A 46 18.04 -13.39 7.79
C LEU A 46 18.18 -12.10 8.62
N ASP A 47 18.45 -12.20 9.93
CA ASP A 47 18.66 -11.03 10.78
C ASP A 47 19.81 -10.16 10.26
N ARG A 48 20.93 -10.79 9.90
CA ARG A 48 22.10 -10.08 9.33
C ARG A 48 21.78 -9.49 7.96
N TYR A 49 20.98 -10.18 7.16
CA TYR A 49 20.57 -9.71 5.85
C TYR A 49 19.65 -8.49 5.97
N ILE A 50 18.65 -8.51 6.86
CA ILE A 50 17.78 -7.37 7.16
C ILE A 50 18.61 -6.18 7.65
N GLU A 51 19.51 -6.40 8.58
CA GLU A 51 20.42 -5.36 9.08
C GLU A 51 21.22 -4.70 7.95
N LYS A 52 21.83 -5.52 7.07
CA LYS A 52 22.66 -5.05 5.95
C LYS A 52 21.85 -4.30 4.89
N THR A 53 20.69 -4.84 4.50
CA THR A 53 19.93 -4.37 3.33
C THR A 53 18.81 -3.39 3.64
N LEU A 54 18.32 -3.33 4.87
CA LEU A 54 17.19 -2.52 5.27
C LEU A 54 17.46 -1.61 6.48
N SER A 55 17.88 -2.18 7.63
CA SER A 55 17.96 -1.40 8.86
C SER A 55 19.06 -0.34 8.78
N LYS A 56 20.29 -0.70 8.39
CA LYS A 56 21.42 0.25 8.26
C LYS A 56 21.20 1.29 7.16
N PRO A 57 20.82 0.91 5.92
CA PRO A 57 20.69 1.89 4.84
C PRO A 57 19.43 2.75 4.95
N TYR A 58 18.29 2.22 5.42
CA TYR A 58 16.98 2.89 5.33
C TYR A 58 16.28 3.12 6.66
N ASN A 59 16.85 2.60 7.78
CA ASN A 59 16.19 2.63 9.09
C ASN A 59 14.83 1.89 9.08
N ILE A 60 14.72 0.84 8.26
CA ILE A 60 13.53 -0.03 8.17
C ILE A 60 13.87 -1.38 8.77
N ASP A 61 13.08 -1.83 9.74
CA ASP A 61 13.23 -3.12 10.38
C ASP A 61 12.11 -4.07 10.01
N ILE A 62 12.41 -5.36 9.85
CA ILE A 62 11.44 -6.41 9.57
C ILE A 62 11.35 -7.33 10.77
N VAL A 63 10.22 -7.30 11.45
CA VAL A 63 9.94 -8.14 12.62
C VAL A 63 9.15 -9.37 12.18
N TYR A 64 9.81 -10.51 12.06
CA TYR A 64 9.19 -11.77 11.64
C TYR A 64 9.07 -12.81 12.75
N ARG A 65 9.83 -12.66 13.84
CA ARG A 65 9.67 -13.49 15.03
C ARG A 65 8.47 -13.02 15.82
N PHE A 66 7.72 -13.98 16.32
CA PHE A 66 6.54 -13.70 17.10
C PHE A 66 6.89 -13.01 18.41
N LEU A 67 6.38 -11.80 18.60
CA LEU A 67 6.52 -11.02 19.82
C LEU A 67 5.12 -10.66 20.34
N GLU A 68 4.75 -11.15 21.52
CA GLU A 68 3.44 -10.89 22.13
C GLU A 68 3.12 -9.39 22.25
N ARG A 69 4.12 -8.55 22.44
CA ARG A 69 3.96 -7.09 22.54
C ARG A 69 3.54 -6.43 21.22
N GLU A 70 3.77 -7.10 20.09
CA GLU A 70 3.44 -6.59 18.75
C GLU A 70 2.02 -6.98 18.33
N ILE A 71 1.27 -7.67 19.21
CA ILE A 71 -0.04 -8.22 18.89
C ILE A 71 -1.14 -7.42 19.58
N TYR A 72 -2.18 -7.13 18.82
CA TYR A 72 -3.43 -6.68 19.42
C TYR A 72 -4.12 -7.85 20.13
N ARG A 73 -4.39 -7.70 21.42
CA ARG A 73 -4.99 -8.76 22.27
C ARG A 73 -6.36 -9.27 21.79
N SER A 74 -6.96 -8.58 20.82
CA SER A 74 -8.26 -8.95 20.24
C SER A 74 -8.18 -10.05 19.19
N TYR A 75 -6.98 -10.41 18.73
CA TYR A 75 -6.79 -11.39 17.66
C TYR A 75 -5.84 -12.49 18.09
N THR A 76 -6.05 -13.69 17.54
CA THR A 76 -5.08 -14.78 17.63
C THR A 76 -4.25 -14.78 16.36
N PHE A 77 -2.95 -14.71 16.50
CA PHE A 77 -2.04 -14.66 15.36
C PHE A 77 -1.09 -15.86 15.36
N ALA A 78 -0.76 -16.36 14.18
CA ALA A 78 0.31 -17.34 14.00
C ALA A 78 1.62 -16.64 13.61
N PRO A 79 2.77 -17.17 14.05
CA PRO A 79 4.07 -16.65 13.65
C PRO A 79 4.30 -16.82 12.14
N THR A 80 5.10 -15.94 11.58
CA THR A 80 5.58 -16.06 10.20
C THR A 80 6.64 -17.18 10.13
N GLN A 81 6.53 -18.05 9.12
CA GLN A 81 7.53 -19.06 8.83
C GLN A 81 8.82 -18.40 8.33
N TYR A 82 9.98 -18.97 8.69
CA TYR A 82 11.28 -18.41 8.35
C TYR A 82 11.47 -18.24 6.85
N GLU A 83 11.11 -19.25 6.08
CA GLU A 83 11.21 -19.25 4.61
C GLU A 83 10.33 -18.16 3.99
N LYS A 84 9.15 -17.95 4.56
CA LYS A 84 8.22 -16.88 4.12
C LYS A 84 8.73 -15.48 4.48
N ALA A 85 9.42 -15.35 5.60
CA ALA A 85 10.09 -14.11 5.95
C ALA A 85 11.26 -13.80 4.99
N VAL A 86 12.05 -14.81 4.58
CA VAL A 86 13.10 -14.67 3.55
C VAL A 86 12.50 -14.21 2.24
N GLU A 87 11.45 -14.89 1.74
CA GLU A 87 10.75 -14.52 0.51
C GLU A 87 10.22 -13.09 0.59
N PHE A 88 9.60 -12.72 1.72
CA PHE A 88 9.06 -11.37 1.91
C PHE A 88 10.15 -10.31 1.83
N VAL A 89 11.27 -10.46 2.53
CA VAL A 89 12.35 -9.47 2.54
C VAL A 89 12.90 -9.25 1.14
N ASN A 90 13.06 -10.31 0.35
CA ASN A 90 13.52 -10.21 -1.03
C ASN A 90 12.49 -9.54 -1.94
N VAL A 91 11.20 -9.89 -1.83
CA VAL A 91 10.10 -9.23 -2.55
C VAL A 91 10.02 -7.75 -2.19
N PHE A 92 10.11 -7.43 -0.88
CA PHE A 92 10.07 -6.07 -0.37
C PHE A 92 11.22 -5.22 -0.90
N ASN A 93 12.44 -5.72 -0.87
CA ASN A 93 13.58 -5.03 -1.48
C ASN A 93 13.33 -4.80 -2.97
N TYR A 94 12.94 -5.83 -3.71
CA TYR A 94 12.85 -5.79 -5.17
C TYR A 94 11.69 -4.96 -5.69
N LEU A 95 10.50 -5.06 -5.08
CA LEU A 95 9.28 -4.40 -5.59
C LEU A 95 8.90 -3.13 -4.84
N PHE A 96 9.50 -2.86 -3.68
CA PHE A 96 9.18 -1.66 -2.92
C PHE A 96 10.41 -0.76 -2.75
N ILE A 97 11.49 -1.22 -2.13
CA ILE A 97 12.65 -0.37 -1.80
C ILE A 97 13.35 0.13 -3.07
N GLU A 98 13.78 -0.79 -3.93
CA GLU A 98 14.55 -0.43 -5.13
C GLU A 98 13.81 0.50 -6.09
N PRO A 99 12.50 0.33 -6.40
CA PRO A 99 11.77 1.29 -7.22
C PRO A 99 11.75 2.71 -6.64
N TYR A 100 11.50 2.85 -5.34
CA TYR A 100 11.53 4.15 -4.70
C TYR A 100 12.90 4.81 -4.77
N ILE A 101 13.98 4.05 -4.54
CA ILE A 101 15.35 4.58 -4.62
C ILE A 101 15.67 5.07 -6.03
N ARG A 102 15.18 4.36 -7.06
CA ARG A 102 15.40 4.74 -8.45
C ARG A 102 14.78 6.08 -8.82
N VAL A 103 13.56 6.33 -8.33
CA VAL A 103 12.84 7.57 -8.65
C VAL A 103 13.09 8.69 -7.63
N THR A 104 13.68 8.36 -6.48
CA THR A 104 14.01 9.33 -5.43
C THR A 104 15.48 9.21 -5.02
N SER A 105 15.75 8.69 -3.82
CA SER A 105 17.10 8.39 -3.33
C SER A 105 17.06 7.46 -2.10
N GLN A 106 18.21 6.91 -1.75
CA GLN A 106 18.39 6.19 -0.49
C GLN A 106 18.05 7.06 0.73
N GLN A 107 18.48 8.33 0.72
CA GLN A 107 18.21 9.28 1.79
C GLN A 107 16.72 9.56 1.93
N PHE A 108 16.00 9.70 0.81
CA PHE A 108 14.54 9.86 0.81
C PHE A 108 13.84 8.69 1.54
N MET A 109 14.19 7.46 1.20
CA MET A 109 13.60 6.28 1.85
C MET A 109 13.89 6.24 3.35
N LYS A 110 15.10 6.61 3.75
CA LYS A 110 15.49 6.67 5.16
C LYS A 110 14.71 7.70 5.98
N GLU A 111 14.34 8.83 5.36
CA GLU A 111 13.69 9.96 6.04
C GLU A 111 12.15 9.89 5.97
N HIS A 112 11.60 9.27 4.93
CA HIS A 112 10.20 9.43 4.54
C HIS A 112 9.45 8.11 4.32
N SER A 113 9.99 7.00 4.83
CA SER A 113 9.31 5.71 4.86
C SER A 113 8.94 5.34 6.31
N PHE A 114 8.09 4.33 6.45
CA PHE A 114 7.84 3.71 7.75
C PHE A 114 9.11 3.02 8.30
N ASN A 115 9.18 2.86 9.62
CA ASN A 115 10.39 2.33 10.26
C ASN A 115 10.35 0.83 10.48
N SER A 116 9.18 0.20 10.44
CA SER A 116 9.07 -1.22 10.77
C SER A 116 7.91 -1.90 10.05
N VAL A 117 8.14 -3.13 9.60
CA VAL A 117 7.10 -4.05 9.13
C VAL A 117 7.10 -5.28 10.03
N VAL A 118 5.99 -5.52 10.71
CA VAL A 118 5.75 -6.70 11.51
C VAL A 118 5.02 -7.73 10.67
N LEU A 119 5.63 -8.89 10.49
CA LEU A 119 5.08 -9.98 9.69
C LEU A 119 4.26 -10.92 10.58
N ILE A 120 3.01 -11.17 10.16
CA ILE A 120 2.08 -12.07 10.83
C ILE A 120 1.69 -13.16 9.84
N GLY A 121 1.80 -14.42 10.28
CA GLY A 121 1.66 -15.56 9.39
C GLY A 121 0.25 -15.77 8.84
N GLU A 122 -0.78 -15.49 9.65
CA GLU A 122 -2.18 -15.80 9.33
C GLU A 122 -3.02 -14.54 9.13
N PRO A 123 -4.16 -14.63 8.42
CA PRO A 123 -5.08 -13.50 8.27
C PRO A 123 -5.80 -13.18 9.59
N ALA A 124 -6.23 -11.94 9.75
CA ALA A 124 -7.18 -11.53 10.76
C ALA A 124 -8.51 -11.13 10.12
N PHE A 125 -9.59 -11.26 10.90
CA PHE A 125 -10.92 -10.85 10.48
C PHE A 125 -11.51 -9.90 11.52
N ASN A 126 -12.10 -8.81 11.06
CA ASN A 126 -12.82 -7.93 11.95
C ASN A 126 -14.14 -8.60 12.44
N PRO A 127 -14.83 -8.01 13.44
CA PRO A 127 -16.11 -8.57 13.92
C PRO A 127 -17.20 -8.70 12.86
N SER A 128 -17.09 -7.99 11.74
CA SER A 128 -18.00 -8.07 10.59
C SER A 128 -17.58 -9.13 9.57
N GLY A 129 -16.55 -9.93 9.85
CA GLY A 129 -16.04 -10.98 8.97
C GLY A 129 -15.25 -10.48 7.75
N VAL A 130 -14.84 -9.20 7.75
CA VAL A 130 -13.99 -8.65 6.69
C VAL A 130 -12.55 -9.01 6.99
N LYS A 131 -11.88 -9.61 6.02
CA LYS A 131 -10.45 -9.93 6.07
C LYS A 131 -9.63 -8.64 6.13
N ILE A 132 -8.68 -8.62 7.05
CA ILE A 132 -7.71 -7.54 7.22
C ILE A 132 -6.38 -8.06 6.65
N THR A 133 -5.80 -7.32 5.70
CA THR A 133 -4.50 -7.65 5.08
C THR A 133 -3.33 -6.93 5.75
N GLY A 134 -3.61 -5.83 6.45
CA GLY A 134 -2.63 -5.08 7.21
C GLY A 134 -3.27 -3.96 8.01
N PHE A 135 -2.52 -3.36 8.88
CA PHE A 135 -2.87 -2.14 9.61
C PHE A 135 -1.59 -1.42 10.04
N ALA A 136 -1.64 -0.10 10.13
CA ALA A 136 -0.52 0.69 10.62
C ALA A 136 -0.81 1.39 11.93
N ASN A 137 0.24 1.64 12.70
CA ASN A 137 0.23 2.50 13.85
C ASN A 137 0.88 3.84 13.48
N ALA A 138 0.03 4.85 13.22
CA ALA A 138 0.45 6.24 12.97
C ALA A 138 1.49 6.40 11.84
N GLY A 139 1.46 5.55 10.81
CA GLY A 139 2.38 5.62 9.67
C GLY A 139 3.83 5.23 9.97
N ILE A 140 4.12 4.72 11.16
CA ILE A 140 5.50 4.39 11.58
C ILE A 140 5.75 2.88 11.49
N LYS A 141 4.77 2.07 11.86
CA LYS A 141 4.86 0.63 11.92
C LYS A 141 3.67 -0.01 11.19
N ILE A 142 3.97 -0.90 10.25
CA ILE A 142 2.99 -1.68 9.50
C ILE A 142 2.92 -3.10 10.07
N HIS A 143 1.72 -3.62 10.28
CA HIS A 143 1.49 -5.03 10.54
C HIS A 143 0.91 -5.65 9.27
N LEU A 144 1.68 -6.53 8.67
CA LEU A 144 1.31 -7.23 7.44
C LEU A 144 0.90 -8.66 7.79
N LEU A 145 -0.33 -9.01 7.45
CA LEU A 145 -0.93 -10.30 7.79
C LEU A 145 -0.84 -11.28 6.62
N GLU A 146 -1.06 -12.57 6.94
CA GLU A 146 -1.17 -13.64 5.94
C GLU A 146 0.13 -13.94 5.17
N VAL A 147 1.27 -13.61 5.76
CA VAL A 147 2.57 -13.78 5.07
C VAL A 147 2.89 -15.26 4.80
N ASN A 148 2.37 -16.20 5.61
CA ASN A 148 2.57 -17.64 5.37
C ASN A 148 1.91 -18.13 4.08
N ASN A 149 0.89 -17.44 3.60
CA ASN A 149 0.23 -17.75 2.34
C ASN A 149 0.84 -17.00 1.16
N MET A 150 1.90 -16.21 1.38
CA MET A 150 2.53 -15.43 0.32
C MET A 150 3.04 -16.32 -0.81
N GLU A 151 2.69 -15.92 -2.03
CA GLU A 151 3.14 -16.51 -3.27
C GLU A 151 4.09 -15.53 -3.98
N PRO A 152 5.41 -15.67 -3.79
CA PRO A 152 6.39 -14.66 -4.22
C PRO A 152 6.47 -14.47 -5.74
N ASN A 153 5.93 -15.40 -6.52
CA ASN A 153 5.91 -15.34 -7.98
C ASN A 153 4.50 -15.12 -8.56
N ASN A 154 3.51 -14.89 -7.72
CA ASN A 154 2.15 -14.51 -8.13
C ASN A 154 1.97 -13.01 -7.95
N ILE A 155 2.11 -12.26 -9.04
CA ILE A 155 2.04 -10.80 -8.98
C ILE A 155 0.68 -10.26 -8.52
N TYR A 156 -0.41 -10.99 -8.79
CA TYR A 156 -1.75 -10.59 -8.32
C TYR A 156 -1.87 -10.74 -6.81
N TYR A 157 -1.39 -11.88 -6.27
CA TYR A 157 -1.32 -12.08 -4.84
C TYR A 157 -0.47 -10.97 -4.16
N LEU A 158 0.72 -10.73 -4.72
CA LEU A 158 1.62 -9.71 -4.19
C LEU A 158 0.98 -8.32 -4.23
N ASN A 159 0.34 -7.95 -5.33
CA ASN A 159 -0.32 -6.65 -5.45
C ASN A 159 -1.45 -6.48 -4.44
N ASP A 160 -2.32 -7.48 -4.26
CA ASP A 160 -3.51 -7.33 -3.44
C ASP A 160 -3.24 -7.45 -1.94
N ASN A 161 -2.36 -8.37 -1.54
CA ASN A 161 -2.16 -8.70 -0.14
C ASN A 161 -0.91 -8.05 0.48
N ILE A 162 0.07 -7.66 -0.34
CA ILE A 162 1.36 -7.15 0.10
C ILE A 162 1.57 -5.70 -0.36
N LEU A 163 1.68 -5.49 -1.67
CA LEU A 163 2.17 -4.22 -2.22
C LEU A 163 1.14 -3.10 -2.09
N ALA A 164 -0.14 -3.37 -2.35
CA ALA A 164 -1.17 -2.35 -2.16
C ALA A 164 -1.19 -1.85 -0.71
N THR A 165 -1.05 -2.75 0.28
CA THR A 165 -0.95 -2.38 1.69
C THR A 165 0.31 -1.55 1.96
N LEU A 166 1.47 -1.96 1.44
CA LEU A 166 2.72 -1.22 1.63
C LEU A 166 2.67 0.18 1.01
N TYR A 167 2.13 0.33 -0.20
CA TYR A 167 1.98 1.65 -0.85
C TYR A 167 0.97 2.53 -0.12
N HIS A 168 -0.13 1.97 0.32
CA HIS A 168 -1.15 2.64 1.11
C HIS A 168 -0.56 3.21 2.41
N GLU A 169 0.08 2.37 3.20
CA GLU A 169 0.64 2.75 4.49
C GLU A 169 1.82 3.72 4.36
N ASN A 170 2.66 3.54 3.33
CA ASN A 170 3.73 4.47 3.06
C ASN A 170 3.20 5.86 2.66
N ALA A 171 2.11 5.93 1.92
CA ALA A 171 1.49 7.20 1.57
C ALA A 171 0.92 7.93 2.80
N HIS A 172 0.50 7.20 3.84
CA HIS A 172 0.14 7.79 5.13
C HIS A 172 1.31 8.55 5.78
N THR A 173 2.54 8.05 5.70
CA THR A 173 3.71 8.76 6.26
C THR A 173 3.88 10.12 5.60
N TRP A 174 3.60 10.23 4.32
CA TRP A 174 3.78 11.47 3.56
C TRP A 174 2.73 12.52 3.89
N HIS A 175 1.43 12.16 3.82
CA HIS A 175 0.40 13.16 4.09
C HIS A 175 0.30 13.56 5.57
N GLN A 176 0.80 12.73 6.50
CA GLN A 176 0.93 13.07 7.91
C GLN A 176 2.08 14.07 8.15
N ALA A 177 3.14 14.00 7.35
CA ALA A 177 4.28 14.92 7.42
C ALA A 177 3.99 16.24 6.70
N LYS A 178 3.32 16.19 5.55
CA LYS A 178 2.92 17.36 4.74
C LYS A 178 1.49 17.16 4.25
N LEU A 179 0.59 18.03 4.64
CA LEU A 179 -0.83 17.91 4.29
C LEU A 179 -1.05 18.14 2.78
N PHE A 180 -1.90 17.33 2.16
CA PHE A 180 -2.38 17.60 0.82
C PHE A 180 -3.49 18.67 0.81
N SER A 181 -3.83 19.17 -0.38
CA SER A 181 -4.83 20.24 -0.53
C SER A 181 -6.23 19.82 -0.02
N THR A 182 -6.88 20.70 0.74
CA THR A 182 -8.28 20.52 1.18
C THR A 182 -9.28 20.47 0.02
N GLU A 183 -8.89 20.84 -1.18
CA GLU A 183 -9.70 20.69 -2.39
C GLU A 183 -9.98 19.21 -2.68
N TYR A 184 -9.05 18.32 -2.34
CA TYR A 184 -9.23 16.88 -2.49
C TYR A 184 -10.48 16.37 -1.76
N GLU A 185 -10.61 16.72 -0.47
CA GLU A 185 -11.74 16.31 0.35
C GLU A 185 -13.08 16.84 -0.20
N ARG A 186 -13.08 18.09 -0.71
CA ARG A 186 -14.29 18.74 -1.21
C ARG A 186 -14.93 18.04 -2.40
N ILE A 187 -14.15 17.31 -3.21
CA ILE A 187 -14.63 16.64 -4.41
C ILE A 187 -15.72 15.60 -4.09
N SER A 188 -15.58 14.87 -3.00
CA SER A 188 -16.56 13.85 -2.57
C SER A 188 -17.06 14.06 -1.13
N ALA A 189 -17.03 15.29 -0.61
CA ALA A 189 -17.30 15.63 0.78
C ALA A 189 -18.63 15.07 1.32
N THR A 190 -19.68 15.03 0.50
CA THR A 190 -21.03 14.57 0.87
C THR A 190 -21.18 13.05 0.88
N ASP A 191 -20.16 12.33 0.39
CA ASP A 191 -20.25 10.90 0.11
C ASP A 191 -19.35 10.04 1.00
N TYR A 192 -18.52 10.65 1.85
CA TYR A 192 -17.76 9.90 2.86
C TYR A 192 -18.70 9.20 3.85
N LYS A 193 -18.43 7.90 4.10
CA LYS A 193 -19.30 7.00 4.87
C LYS A 193 -18.77 6.68 6.26
N ARG A 194 -17.50 7.02 6.56
CA ARG A 194 -16.82 6.68 7.82
C ARG A 194 -17.02 5.19 8.14
N ASP A 195 -17.32 4.83 9.36
CA ASP A 195 -17.47 3.44 9.79
C ASP A 195 -18.55 2.64 9.02
N ASN A 196 -19.44 3.32 8.31
CA ASN A 196 -20.47 2.67 7.50
C ASN A 196 -19.99 2.24 6.10
N TRP A 197 -18.74 2.49 5.72
CA TRP A 197 -18.21 2.17 4.39
C TRP A 197 -18.41 0.71 3.97
N ILE A 198 -18.41 -0.23 4.94
CA ILE A 198 -18.58 -1.67 4.68
C ILE A 198 -19.97 -1.99 4.12
N THR A 199 -21.00 -1.29 4.60
CA THR A 199 -22.42 -1.58 4.31
C THR A 199 -23.11 -0.54 3.46
N ALA A 200 -22.49 0.62 3.25
CA ALA A 200 -23.09 1.74 2.55
C ALA A 200 -23.18 1.54 1.02
N TRP A 201 -22.43 0.60 0.48
CA TRP A 201 -22.27 0.40 -0.95
C TRP A 201 -22.70 -1.00 -1.38
N ASP A 202 -23.39 -1.08 -2.51
CA ASP A 202 -23.62 -2.35 -3.17
C ASP A 202 -22.35 -2.80 -3.89
N ARG A 203 -21.70 -3.83 -3.34
CA ARG A 203 -20.44 -4.35 -3.87
C ARG A 203 -20.60 -4.99 -5.25
N ASN A 204 -21.77 -5.53 -5.57
CA ASN A 204 -22.01 -6.16 -6.87
C ASN A 204 -22.05 -5.14 -8.01
N THR A 205 -22.55 -3.93 -7.72
CA THR A 205 -22.62 -2.83 -8.70
C THR A 205 -21.46 -1.85 -8.58
N SER A 206 -20.64 -1.97 -7.52
CA SER A 206 -19.55 -1.02 -7.21
C SER A 206 -20.00 0.44 -7.28
N ASN A 207 -21.16 0.75 -6.69
CA ASN A 207 -21.77 2.07 -6.76
C ASN A 207 -21.01 3.16 -5.97
N PHE A 208 -19.89 2.82 -5.33
CA PHE A 208 -18.91 3.78 -4.84
C PHE A 208 -18.16 4.51 -5.97
N LEU A 209 -18.01 3.89 -7.15
CA LEU A 209 -17.35 4.51 -8.30
C LEU A 209 -18.07 5.78 -8.78
N PRO A 210 -19.39 5.78 -9.00
CA PRO A 210 -20.13 7.01 -9.31
C PRO A 210 -20.06 8.10 -8.24
N ALA A 211 -19.77 7.74 -6.99
CA ALA A 211 -19.51 8.72 -5.92
C ALA A 211 -18.11 9.34 -5.98
N GLY A 212 -17.23 8.80 -6.81
CA GLY A 212 -15.87 9.27 -7.00
C GLY A 212 -14.84 8.59 -6.09
N PHE A 213 -15.11 7.34 -5.69
CA PHE A 213 -14.17 6.53 -4.89
C PHE A 213 -13.68 5.34 -5.70
N ILE A 214 -12.37 5.06 -5.66
CA ILE A 214 -11.78 3.94 -6.40
C ILE A 214 -12.06 2.59 -5.74
N THR A 215 -12.26 2.57 -4.42
CA THR A 215 -12.70 1.41 -3.64
C THR A 215 -13.81 1.83 -2.67
N ALA A 216 -14.53 0.86 -2.10
CA ALA A 216 -15.49 1.14 -1.04
C ALA A 216 -14.80 1.75 0.18
N TYR A 217 -13.59 1.28 0.52
CA TYR A 217 -12.81 1.77 1.67
C TYR A 217 -12.35 3.22 1.49
N SER A 218 -12.08 3.68 0.27
CA SER A 218 -11.82 5.09 -0.03
C SER A 218 -12.88 6.04 0.56
N SER A 219 -14.12 5.57 0.72
CA SER A 219 -15.18 6.38 1.30
C SER A 219 -15.15 6.50 2.82
N TYR A 220 -14.18 5.90 3.50
CA TYR A 220 -14.05 6.05 4.95
C TYR A 220 -13.81 7.51 5.34
N ASN A 221 -12.78 8.14 4.80
CA ASN A 221 -12.46 9.57 4.93
C ASN A 221 -11.49 10.02 3.83
N SER A 222 -11.15 11.31 3.78
CA SER A 222 -10.29 11.88 2.76
C SER A 222 -8.85 11.36 2.79
N ASN A 223 -8.34 10.97 3.95
CA ASN A 223 -6.99 10.41 4.07
C ASN A 223 -6.93 9.01 3.47
N GLU A 224 -7.90 8.15 3.82
CA GLU A 224 -8.01 6.80 3.25
C GLU A 224 -8.28 6.85 1.74
N ASP A 225 -9.09 7.80 1.29
CA ASP A 225 -9.34 8.01 -0.12
C ASP A 225 -8.06 8.38 -0.89
N PHE A 226 -7.25 9.24 -0.31
CA PHE A 226 -5.99 9.67 -0.90
C PHE A 226 -4.99 8.52 -1.05
N VAL A 227 -4.78 7.74 0.01
CA VAL A 227 -3.80 6.64 0.00
C VAL A 227 -4.28 5.42 -0.77
N GLU A 228 -5.58 5.11 -0.73
CA GLU A 228 -6.20 4.07 -1.57
C GLU A 228 -6.07 4.42 -3.05
N LEU A 229 -6.36 5.67 -3.42
CA LEU A 229 -6.22 6.11 -4.81
C LEU A 229 -4.78 5.95 -5.32
N LEU A 230 -3.79 6.30 -4.50
CA LEU A 230 -2.38 6.11 -4.84
C LEU A 230 -2.05 4.63 -5.02
N ALA A 231 -2.41 3.79 -4.05
CA ALA A 231 -2.10 2.37 -4.08
C ALA A 231 -2.76 1.67 -5.28
N ARG A 232 -4.05 1.94 -5.53
CA ARG A 232 -4.78 1.34 -6.66
C ARG A 232 -4.28 1.84 -8.01
N TYR A 233 -3.87 3.10 -8.12
CA TYR A 233 -3.25 3.61 -9.35
C TYR A 233 -1.95 2.87 -9.69
N ILE A 234 -1.16 2.47 -8.69
CA ILE A 234 0.06 1.69 -8.91
C ILE A 234 -0.27 0.26 -9.34
N VAL A 235 -1.18 -0.42 -8.63
CA VAL A 235 -1.38 -1.87 -8.81
C VAL A 235 -2.38 -2.23 -9.92
N TYR A 236 -3.34 -1.37 -10.26
CA TYR A 236 -4.28 -1.64 -11.35
C TYR A 236 -3.59 -1.60 -12.70
N TYR A 237 -4.09 -2.41 -13.65
CA TYR A 237 -3.70 -2.28 -15.05
C TYR A 237 -4.15 -0.95 -15.60
N ASN A 238 -3.35 -0.35 -16.48
CA ASN A 238 -3.66 0.94 -17.08
C ASN A 238 -3.41 0.83 -18.60
N ALA A 239 -4.48 0.89 -19.39
CA ALA A 239 -4.39 0.70 -20.82
C ALA A 239 -3.54 1.79 -21.49
N THR A 240 -3.63 3.03 -21.01
CA THR A 240 -2.87 4.16 -21.53
C THR A 240 -1.36 3.97 -21.35
N LEU A 241 -0.95 3.38 -20.22
CA LEU A 241 0.46 3.24 -19.87
C LEU A 241 1.05 1.86 -20.23
N ASP A 242 0.24 0.79 -20.15
CA ASP A 242 0.73 -0.59 -20.21
C ASP A 242 0.42 -1.29 -21.55
N CYS A 243 -0.59 -0.84 -22.31
CA CYS A 243 -1.09 -1.56 -23.46
C CYS A 243 -0.31 -1.32 -24.75
N GLY A 244 0.11 -0.08 -24.96
CA GLY A 244 0.64 0.32 -26.28
C GLY A 244 -0.41 0.26 -27.41
N CYS A 245 -1.70 0.23 -27.08
CA CYS A 245 -2.81 0.07 -28.01
C CYS A 245 -3.55 1.37 -28.33
N ALA A 246 -3.07 2.51 -27.88
CA ALA A 246 -3.66 3.81 -28.18
C ALA A 246 -3.74 4.07 -29.68
N THR A 247 -4.87 4.60 -30.18
CA THR A 247 -5.06 4.89 -31.61
C THR A 247 -5.96 6.13 -31.79
N THR A 248 -5.78 6.83 -32.90
CA THR A 248 -6.68 7.87 -33.39
C THR A 248 -7.48 7.41 -34.62
N ASP A 249 -7.24 6.17 -35.06
CA ASP A 249 -7.94 5.59 -36.20
C ASP A 249 -9.30 5.03 -35.75
N THR A 250 -10.36 5.73 -36.11
CA THR A 250 -11.73 5.38 -35.75
C THR A 250 -12.23 4.05 -36.38
N SER A 251 -11.53 3.52 -37.37
CA SER A 251 -11.82 2.19 -37.92
C SER A 251 -11.29 1.07 -37.04
N LEU A 252 -10.31 1.36 -36.20
CA LEU A 252 -9.70 0.44 -35.25
C LEU A 252 -10.25 0.64 -33.83
N ASP A 253 -10.82 1.79 -33.55
CA ASP A 253 -11.51 2.17 -32.29
C ASP A 253 -12.98 2.37 -32.58
N THR A 254 -13.75 1.27 -32.55
CA THR A 254 -15.17 1.29 -32.90
C THR A 254 -16.05 1.75 -31.74
N ASN A 255 -15.53 1.74 -30.51
CA ASN A 255 -16.26 2.12 -29.31
C ASN A 255 -15.94 3.55 -28.82
N GLY A 256 -14.93 4.21 -29.40
CA GLY A 256 -14.54 5.59 -29.11
C GLY A 256 -13.79 5.79 -27.81
N ASP A 257 -13.10 4.76 -27.30
CA ASP A 257 -12.34 4.84 -26.05
C ASP A 257 -10.86 5.23 -26.24
N GLY A 258 -10.42 5.41 -27.48
CA GLY A 258 -9.06 5.82 -27.82
C GLY A 258 -8.08 4.66 -28.01
N PHE A 259 -8.57 3.44 -27.98
CA PHE A 259 -7.75 2.24 -28.12
C PHE A 259 -8.14 1.41 -29.35
N ASN A 260 -7.18 0.73 -29.95
CA ASN A 260 -7.44 -0.28 -30.97
C ASN A 260 -8.15 -1.48 -30.31
N ASP A 261 -9.39 -1.75 -30.68
CA ASP A 261 -10.26 -2.76 -30.07
C ASP A 261 -9.60 -4.16 -30.03
N ALA A 262 -8.92 -4.56 -31.09
CA ALA A 262 -8.28 -5.87 -31.19
C ALA A 262 -7.05 -5.98 -30.28
N LEU A 263 -6.20 -4.94 -30.26
CA LEU A 263 -5.01 -4.91 -29.42
C LEU A 263 -5.39 -4.80 -27.94
N TYR A 264 -6.36 -3.96 -27.63
CA TYR A 264 -6.87 -3.80 -26.26
C TYR A 264 -7.48 -5.10 -25.72
N THR A 265 -8.29 -5.78 -26.55
CA THR A 265 -8.87 -7.07 -26.18
C THR A 265 -7.81 -8.13 -25.95
N ALA A 266 -6.82 -8.23 -26.87
CA ALA A 266 -5.73 -9.18 -26.74
C ALA A 266 -4.86 -8.90 -25.50
N TRP A 267 -4.55 -7.63 -25.23
CA TRP A 267 -3.83 -7.22 -24.04
C TRP A 267 -4.59 -7.56 -22.76
N LYS A 268 -5.88 -7.22 -22.68
CA LYS A 268 -6.71 -7.51 -21.52
C LYS A 268 -6.86 -9.01 -21.26
N ALA A 269 -6.95 -9.82 -22.30
CA ALA A 269 -7.04 -11.28 -22.19
C ALA A 269 -5.81 -11.92 -21.51
N LYS A 270 -4.64 -11.29 -21.59
CA LYS A 270 -3.41 -11.81 -20.99
C LYS A 270 -3.48 -11.92 -19.45
N PHE A 271 -4.20 -11.03 -18.76
CA PHE A 271 -4.31 -11.05 -17.31
C PHE A 271 -5.70 -11.38 -16.78
N THR A 272 -6.78 -11.20 -17.52
CA THR A 272 -8.11 -11.66 -17.09
C THR A 272 -8.22 -13.18 -16.96
N ASN A 273 -7.37 -13.93 -17.65
CA ASN A 273 -7.30 -15.37 -17.53
C ASN A 273 -6.52 -15.88 -16.30
N TYR A 274 -5.76 -15.02 -15.64
CA TYR A 274 -4.99 -15.39 -14.43
C TYR A 274 -5.89 -15.63 -13.22
N GLY A 275 -7.00 -14.92 -13.09
CA GLY A 275 -7.99 -15.14 -12.02
C GLY A 275 -8.72 -16.48 -12.11
N SER A 276 -8.60 -17.22 -13.23
CA SER A 276 -9.20 -18.54 -13.43
C SER A 276 -8.25 -19.69 -13.17
N LEU A 277 -6.97 -19.45 -12.88
CA LEU A 277 -5.95 -20.50 -12.71
C LEU A 277 -5.80 -20.98 -11.26
N TYR A 278 -6.52 -20.39 -10.31
CA TYR A 278 -6.50 -20.81 -8.92
C TYR A 278 -7.70 -21.69 -8.57
N ASP A 279 -7.46 -23.00 -8.48
CA ASP A 279 -8.12 -24.04 -7.67
C ASP A 279 -9.65 -24.14 -7.63
N GLY A 280 -10.40 -23.55 -8.54
CA GLY A 280 -11.86 -23.63 -8.51
C GLY A 280 -12.52 -22.79 -7.38
N GLU A 281 -11.76 -22.10 -6.55
CA GLU A 281 -12.24 -21.05 -5.68
C GLU A 281 -12.08 -19.71 -6.39
N TRP A 282 -13.12 -18.89 -6.38
CA TRP A 282 -13.20 -17.60 -7.05
C TRP A 282 -12.32 -16.56 -6.32
N ASN A 283 -11.02 -16.63 -6.51
CA ASN A 283 -10.11 -15.58 -6.05
C ASN A 283 -10.14 -14.43 -7.07
N TYR A 284 -11.04 -13.49 -6.84
CA TYR A 284 -11.07 -12.23 -7.56
C TYR A 284 -9.97 -11.33 -6.99
N TYR A 285 -8.93 -11.08 -7.80
CA TYR A 285 -7.89 -10.13 -7.45
C TYR A 285 -8.29 -8.72 -7.86
N GLU A 286 -8.36 -7.81 -6.89
CA GLU A 286 -8.67 -6.40 -7.09
C GLU A 286 -7.68 -5.74 -8.06
N SER A 287 -6.38 -6.11 -7.97
CA SER A 287 -5.30 -5.63 -8.84
C SER A 287 -5.41 -6.08 -10.30
N SER A 288 -6.30 -7.06 -10.62
CA SER A 288 -6.58 -7.43 -12.01
C SER A 288 -7.52 -6.47 -12.74
N LYS A 289 -8.03 -5.45 -12.05
CA LYS A 289 -8.85 -4.39 -12.65
C LYS A 289 -8.04 -3.55 -13.62
N VAL A 290 -8.74 -3.04 -14.63
CA VAL A 290 -8.22 -2.08 -15.60
C VAL A 290 -8.71 -0.69 -15.22
N TRP A 291 -7.80 0.25 -15.09
CA TRP A 291 -8.07 1.63 -14.67
C TRP A 291 -9.16 2.29 -15.52
N GLU A 292 -9.03 2.20 -16.85
CA GLU A 292 -9.99 2.80 -17.78
C GLU A 292 -11.37 2.14 -17.71
N GLU A 293 -11.46 0.84 -17.44
CA GLU A 293 -12.73 0.14 -17.22
C GLU A 293 -13.41 0.61 -15.93
N GLU A 294 -12.64 0.80 -14.85
CA GLU A 294 -13.17 1.34 -13.60
C GLU A 294 -13.62 2.80 -13.78
N LEU A 295 -12.87 3.61 -14.54
CA LEU A 295 -13.30 4.98 -14.88
C LEU A 295 -14.57 4.98 -15.75
N LYS A 296 -14.71 4.05 -16.68
CA LYS A 296 -15.93 3.90 -17.48
C LYS A 296 -17.14 3.53 -16.60
N ARG A 297 -16.97 2.64 -15.63
CA ARG A 297 -17.99 2.30 -14.64
C ARG A 297 -18.32 3.47 -13.72
N ALA A 298 -17.33 4.32 -13.42
CA ALA A 298 -17.49 5.54 -12.65
C ALA A 298 -18.18 6.67 -13.43
N ASP A 299 -18.30 6.58 -14.77
CA ASP A 299 -18.77 7.69 -15.62
C ASP A 299 -20.28 7.86 -15.56
N SER A 300 -20.79 8.01 -14.37
CA SER A 300 -22.17 8.37 -14.06
C SER A 300 -22.19 9.25 -12.81
N LYS A 301 -23.34 9.85 -12.55
CA LYS A 301 -23.58 10.65 -11.33
C LYS A 301 -24.35 9.81 -10.33
N ILE A 302 -23.93 9.84 -9.06
CA ILE A 302 -24.69 9.16 -8.01
C ILE A 302 -26.02 9.89 -7.72
N ARG A 303 -26.06 11.20 -7.91
CA ARG A 303 -27.28 12.03 -7.81
C ARG A 303 -27.41 12.92 -9.05
N PRO A 304 -28.61 13.08 -9.63
CA PRO A 304 -28.84 13.93 -10.82
C PRO A 304 -28.37 15.39 -10.65
N THR A 305 -28.37 15.88 -9.42
CA THR A 305 -28.02 17.28 -9.09
C THR A 305 -26.50 17.51 -9.03
N GLU A 306 -25.67 16.47 -9.13
CA GLU A 306 -24.22 16.64 -9.10
C GLU A 306 -23.69 17.27 -10.38
N THR A 307 -22.63 18.07 -10.23
CA THR A 307 -21.94 18.68 -11.37
C THR A 307 -21.08 17.65 -12.10
N TYR A 308 -20.37 16.81 -11.36
CA TYR A 308 -19.37 15.89 -11.88
C TYR A 308 -19.81 14.43 -11.80
N THR A 309 -19.40 13.62 -12.79
CA THR A 309 -19.48 12.17 -12.71
C THR A 309 -18.42 11.62 -11.76
N GLY A 310 -18.57 10.38 -11.32
CA GLY A 310 -17.56 9.71 -10.50
C GLY A 310 -16.19 9.65 -11.19
N LYS A 311 -16.17 9.40 -12.52
CA LYS A 311 -14.95 9.47 -13.34
C LYS A 311 -14.25 10.83 -13.19
N GLN A 312 -14.98 11.91 -13.42
CA GLN A 312 -14.45 13.27 -13.31
C GLN A 312 -13.92 13.56 -11.89
N LYS A 313 -14.61 13.06 -10.86
CA LYS A 313 -14.17 13.18 -9.46
C LYS A 313 -12.85 12.44 -9.21
N ILE A 314 -12.74 11.18 -9.68
CA ILE A 314 -11.52 10.37 -9.53
C ILE A 314 -10.36 11.01 -10.28
N GLU A 315 -10.58 11.49 -11.51
CA GLU A 315 -9.56 12.17 -12.31
C GLU A 315 -9.07 13.47 -11.65
N GLN A 316 -9.97 14.27 -11.08
CA GLN A 316 -9.60 15.48 -10.33
C GLN A 316 -8.77 15.14 -9.09
N LYS A 317 -9.18 14.12 -8.33
CA LYS A 317 -8.44 13.63 -7.16
C LYS A 317 -7.06 13.14 -7.55
N LEU A 318 -6.94 12.35 -8.63
CA LEU A 318 -5.66 11.87 -9.14
C LEU A 318 -4.74 13.02 -9.57
N ALA A 319 -5.28 14.05 -10.20
CA ALA A 319 -4.50 15.23 -10.58
C ALA A 319 -3.93 15.96 -9.35
N ILE A 320 -4.74 16.13 -8.29
CA ILE A 320 -4.29 16.73 -7.02
C ILE A 320 -3.22 15.84 -6.37
N LEU A 321 -3.42 14.53 -6.35
CA LEU A 321 -2.47 13.56 -5.80
C LEU A 321 -1.13 13.61 -6.53
N LYS A 322 -1.12 13.55 -7.86
CA LYS A 322 0.10 13.65 -8.67
C LYS A 322 0.82 14.97 -8.45
N LYS A 323 0.07 16.07 -8.41
CA LYS A 323 0.63 17.40 -8.14
C LYS A 323 1.27 17.46 -6.74
N TYR A 324 0.60 16.94 -5.72
CA TYR A 324 1.13 16.88 -4.35
C TYR A 324 2.44 16.07 -4.29
N LEU A 325 2.49 14.90 -4.93
CA LEU A 325 3.70 14.09 -4.96
C LEU A 325 4.85 14.80 -5.67
N THR A 326 4.57 15.49 -6.76
CA THR A 326 5.58 16.25 -7.51
C THR A 326 6.07 17.47 -6.73
N ASP A 327 5.16 18.27 -6.17
CA ASP A 327 5.50 19.55 -5.55
C ASP A 327 6.17 19.36 -4.19
N GLU A 328 5.62 18.44 -3.36
CA GLU A 328 6.05 18.29 -1.98
C GLU A 328 7.15 17.23 -1.80
N TRP A 329 7.17 16.21 -2.66
CA TRP A 329 8.02 15.04 -2.50
C TRP A 329 8.97 14.79 -3.67
N HIS A 330 8.83 15.57 -4.76
CA HIS A 330 9.59 15.41 -6.01
C HIS A 330 9.47 14.01 -6.62
N ILE A 331 8.30 13.38 -6.43
CA ILE A 331 7.98 12.06 -6.97
C ILE A 331 7.05 12.22 -8.17
N ASN A 332 7.46 11.68 -9.31
CA ASN A 332 6.57 11.45 -10.44
C ASN A 332 5.90 10.08 -10.24
N LEU A 333 4.58 10.07 -9.98
CA LEU A 333 3.85 8.84 -9.71
C LEU A 333 3.83 7.88 -10.92
N ASP A 334 3.79 8.41 -12.15
CA ASP A 334 3.79 7.57 -13.36
C ASP A 334 5.15 6.90 -13.56
N GLU A 335 6.23 7.62 -13.25
CA GLU A 335 7.59 7.08 -13.30
C GLU A 335 7.81 6.01 -12.23
N LEU A 336 7.36 6.26 -11.00
CA LEU A 336 7.40 5.26 -9.92
C LEU A 336 6.62 4.00 -10.32
N ARG A 337 5.40 4.17 -10.83
CA ARG A 337 4.58 3.07 -11.32
C ARG A 337 5.29 2.29 -12.43
N ALA A 338 5.86 2.98 -13.41
CA ALA A 338 6.59 2.35 -14.52
C ALA A 338 7.79 1.53 -14.03
N GLU A 339 8.57 2.07 -13.08
CA GLU A 339 9.71 1.37 -12.47
C GLU A 339 9.26 0.09 -11.74
N ILE A 340 8.17 0.15 -10.97
CA ILE A 340 7.59 -1.02 -10.30
C ILE A 340 7.14 -2.06 -11.32
N ARG A 341 6.38 -1.64 -12.35
CA ARG A 341 5.82 -2.53 -13.38
C ARG A 341 6.88 -3.18 -14.26
N SER A 342 7.99 -2.51 -14.51
CA SER A 342 9.11 -3.06 -15.29
C SER A 342 9.73 -4.32 -14.67
N ARG A 343 9.47 -4.56 -13.38
CA ARG A 343 9.99 -5.70 -12.61
C ARG A 343 9.07 -6.92 -12.63
N TYR A 344 7.79 -6.74 -12.98
CA TYR A 344 6.80 -7.81 -12.97
C TYR A 344 7.17 -9.02 -13.86
N PRO A 345 7.73 -8.85 -15.07
CA PRO A 345 8.20 -9.98 -15.87
C PRO A 345 9.15 -10.92 -15.12
N TYR A 346 10.08 -10.35 -14.34
CA TYR A 346 11.05 -11.13 -13.56
C TYR A 346 10.44 -11.78 -12.30
N VAL A 347 9.29 -11.33 -11.86
CA VAL A 347 8.52 -11.98 -10.80
C VAL A 347 7.80 -13.21 -11.33
N VAL A 348 7.09 -13.05 -12.46
CA VAL A 348 6.26 -14.12 -13.04
C VAL A 348 7.04 -15.09 -13.92
N GLY A 349 8.17 -14.66 -14.51
CA GLY A 349 9.01 -15.46 -15.40
C GLY A 349 8.60 -15.38 -16.87
N SER A 350 7.76 -14.41 -17.23
CA SER A 350 7.38 -14.11 -18.63
C SER A 350 7.07 -12.63 -18.78
N ASP A 351 7.36 -12.08 -19.97
CA ASP A 351 6.93 -10.73 -20.33
C ASP A 351 5.42 -10.69 -20.69
N PHE A 352 4.94 -9.49 -21.03
CA PHE A 352 3.53 -9.29 -21.40
C PHE A 352 3.16 -9.96 -22.76
N GLU A 353 4.12 -10.28 -23.58
CA GLU A 353 3.95 -11.04 -24.83
C GLU A 353 3.95 -12.56 -24.59
N GLY A 354 4.29 -13.01 -23.37
CA GLY A 354 4.39 -14.41 -22.98
C GLY A 354 5.76 -15.04 -23.28
N ASN A 355 6.77 -14.22 -23.65
CA ASN A 355 8.12 -14.73 -23.83
C ASN A 355 8.76 -15.04 -22.49
N PRO A 356 9.53 -16.13 -22.35
CA PRO A 356 10.22 -16.46 -21.11
C PRO A 356 11.22 -15.37 -20.70
N VAL A 357 11.17 -14.97 -19.43
CA VAL A 357 12.12 -14.07 -18.79
C VAL A 357 12.72 -14.78 -17.57
N PRO A 358 14.01 -14.62 -17.28
CA PRO A 358 14.62 -15.19 -16.08
C PRO A 358 13.84 -14.77 -14.82
N ARG A 359 13.28 -15.77 -14.11
CA ARG A 359 12.56 -15.52 -12.87
C ARG A 359 13.54 -15.24 -11.75
N LYS A 360 13.25 -14.19 -10.96
CA LYS A 360 13.99 -13.90 -9.74
C LYS A 360 13.66 -14.94 -8.66
N ASP A 361 14.68 -15.49 -8.04
CA ASP A 361 14.53 -16.38 -6.89
C ASP A 361 14.46 -15.55 -5.61
N PHE A 362 13.30 -15.56 -4.97
CA PHE A 362 13.07 -14.87 -3.71
C PHE A 362 13.35 -15.74 -2.47
N SER A 363 13.65 -17.02 -2.64
CA SER A 363 13.88 -17.96 -1.55
C SER A 363 15.32 -17.91 -0.98
N VAL A 364 16.23 -17.23 -1.68
CA VAL A 364 17.66 -17.21 -1.34
C VAL A 364 18.08 -15.80 -0.91
N LEU A 365 18.78 -15.71 0.22
CA LEU A 365 19.45 -14.48 0.64
C LEU A 365 20.72 -14.29 -0.21
N THR A 366 20.73 -13.26 -1.04
CA THR A 366 21.89 -12.95 -1.89
C THR A 366 22.78 -11.93 -1.18
N ASP A 367 24.06 -12.23 -1.04
CA ASP A 367 25.10 -11.35 -0.45
C ASP A 367 25.65 -10.33 -1.46
N ASP A 368 24.84 -9.78 -2.35
CA ASP A 368 25.33 -8.79 -3.34
C ASP A 368 25.67 -7.44 -2.73
#